data_906537fbda54abf6ed6fae05e10532b2
#
_entry.id   906537fbda54abf6ed6fae05e10532b2
#
_cell.length_a   1.000
_cell.length_b   1.000
_cell.length_c   1.000
_cell.angle_alpha   90.00
_cell.angle_beta   90.00
_cell.angle_gamma   90.00
#
_symmetry.space_group_name_H-M   'P 1'
#
loop_
_entity.id
_entity.type
_entity.pdbx_description
1 polymer ?
#
loop_
_entity_poly.entity_id
_entity_poly.type
_entity_poly.pdbx_seq_one_letter_code
_entity_poly.pdbx_strand_id
1 'polypeptide(L)'
;ASMPHIVDEGRRVINNIQRAASLFLVKTTFSTILSILTLFFMSRYPFEPIQLTLISSCTIGIPSFFLALEANHARVEGNFLINVLGRALPGALCVVLSILYVNISSLFFQMTPAAMSAMCVLLTGTSSLIVLYRVCTPFTRKRLLIFSSMTALFVACIVFLPGIFSLVRLSYMQFVLTGAGMAAIPFVMDFFFRFGNRFKLKERLLKVGK
;
A
#
# COMPACT_ATOMS: atom_id res chain seq x y z
N ALA A 1 18.37 36.43 -10.20
CA ALA A 1 16.92 36.25 -9.93
C ALA A 1 16.41 34.81 -10.21
N SER A 2 17.15 33.95 -10.92
CA SER A 2 16.71 32.60 -11.33
C SER A 2 17.01 31.46 -10.35
N MET A 3 18.02 31.59 -9.48
CA MET A 3 18.43 30.54 -8.54
C MET A 3 17.33 30.09 -7.57
N PRO A 4 16.57 30.95 -6.87
CA PRO A 4 15.52 30.51 -5.95
C PRO A 4 14.42 29.70 -6.65
N HIS A 5 14.07 30.07 -7.86
CA HIS A 5 13.06 29.37 -8.67
C HIS A 5 13.50 27.95 -9.05
N ILE A 6 14.78 27.77 -9.41
CA ILE A 6 15.35 26.45 -9.75
C ILE A 6 15.34 25.53 -8.51
N VAL A 7 15.72 26.05 -7.36
CA VAL A 7 15.71 25.29 -6.09
C VAL A 7 14.29 24.89 -5.70
N ASP A 8 13.33 25.77 -5.88
CA ASP A 8 11.91 25.51 -5.56
C ASP A 8 11.32 24.43 -6.48
N GLU A 9 11.61 24.50 -7.79
CA GLU A 9 11.17 23.48 -8.73
C GLU A 9 11.86 22.13 -8.46
N GLY A 10 13.14 22.12 -8.08
CA GLY A 10 13.85 20.92 -7.64
C GLY A 10 13.20 20.26 -6.42
N ARG A 11 12.79 21.04 -5.43
CA ARG A 11 12.06 20.53 -4.25
C ARG A 11 10.73 19.89 -4.61
N ARG A 12 9.96 20.54 -5.48
CA ARG A 12 8.70 20.01 -6.01
C ARG A 12 8.89 18.65 -6.65
N VAL A 13 9.84 18.52 -7.55
CA VAL A 13 10.13 17.28 -8.28
C VAL A 13 10.53 16.17 -7.31
N ILE A 14 11.47 16.42 -6.39
CA ILE A 14 11.94 15.41 -5.42
C ILE A 14 10.79 14.95 -4.52
N ASN A 15 9.99 15.86 -3.99
CA ASN A 15 8.87 15.52 -3.11
C ASN A 15 7.82 14.66 -3.83
N ASN A 16 7.50 14.98 -5.09
CA ASN A 16 6.52 14.25 -5.87
C ASN A 16 7.05 12.86 -6.26
N ILE A 17 8.32 12.76 -6.65
CA ILE A 17 8.97 11.47 -6.94
C ILE A 17 9.02 10.60 -5.69
N GLN A 18 9.33 11.15 -4.52
CA GLN A 18 9.34 10.37 -3.27
C GLN A 18 7.96 9.74 -2.96
N ARG A 19 6.88 10.47 -3.20
CA ARG A 19 5.51 9.97 -2.97
C ARG A 19 5.16 8.87 -3.96
N ALA A 20 5.35 9.12 -5.25
CA ALA A 20 5.10 8.13 -6.29
C ALA A 20 5.95 6.87 -6.08
N ALA A 21 7.25 7.03 -5.85
CA ALA A 21 8.17 5.92 -5.59
C ALA A 21 7.75 5.10 -4.35
N SER A 22 7.24 5.74 -3.30
CA SER A 22 6.76 5.01 -2.11
C SER A 22 5.58 4.09 -2.45
N LEU A 23 4.63 4.54 -3.28
CA LEU A 23 3.48 3.73 -3.70
C LEU A 23 3.91 2.55 -4.59
N PHE A 24 4.78 2.81 -5.56
CA PHE A 24 5.31 1.75 -6.44
C PHE A 24 6.13 0.72 -5.66
N LEU A 25 6.93 1.17 -4.69
CA LEU A 25 7.80 0.30 -3.92
C LEU A 25 7.00 -0.64 -2.99
N VAL A 26 5.84 -0.22 -2.48
CA VAL A 26 4.93 -1.14 -1.77
C VAL A 26 4.62 -2.35 -2.63
N LYS A 27 4.16 -2.10 -3.88
CA LYS A 27 3.78 -3.18 -4.79
C LYS A 27 4.95 -4.10 -5.13
N THR A 28 6.09 -3.53 -5.53
CA THR A 28 7.25 -4.33 -5.91
C THR A 28 7.77 -5.16 -4.73
N THR A 29 7.82 -4.58 -3.54
CA THR A 29 8.29 -5.29 -2.33
C THR A 29 7.36 -6.44 -1.96
N PHE A 30 6.04 -6.21 -1.82
CA PHE A 30 5.15 -7.31 -1.45
C PHE A 30 5.08 -8.38 -2.55
N SER A 31 5.08 -7.98 -3.82
CA SER A 31 5.05 -8.91 -4.94
C SER A 31 6.29 -9.79 -4.99
N THR A 32 7.48 -9.23 -4.74
CA THR A 32 8.73 -9.99 -4.65
C THR A 32 8.70 -10.98 -3.48
N ILE A 33 8.29 -10.53 -2.29
CA ILE A 33 8.19 -11.40 -1.12
C ILE A 33 7.18 -12.53 -1.38
N LEU A 34 6.02 -12.21 -1.95
CA LEU A 34 5.01 -13.21 -2.29
C LEU A 34 5.49 -14.21 -3.33
N SER A 35 6.21 -13.77 -4.34
CA SER A 35 6.78 -14.68 -5.34
C SER A 35 7.73 -15.68 -4.70
N ILE A 36 8.57 -15.23 -3.76
CA ILE A 36 9.47 -16.11 -3.00
C ILE A 36 8.65 -17.05 -2.10
N LEU A 37 7.67 -16.54 -1.36
CA LEU A 37 6.83 -17.36 -0.49
C LEU A 37 6.02 -18.40 -1.29
N THR A 38 5.52 -18.03 -2.45
CA THR A 38 4.79 -18.95 -3.33
C THR A 38 5.69 -20.07 -3.82
N LEU A 39 6.95 -19.77 -4.16
CA LEU A 39 7.90 -20.76 -4.64
C LEU A 39 8.22 -21.84 -3.58
N PHE A 40 8.29 -21.44 -2.30
CA PHE A 40 8.74 -22.34 -1.23
C PHE A 40 7.62 -22.90 -0.34
N PHE A 41 6.52 -22.19 -0.17
CA PHE A 41 5.53 -22.46 0.87
C PHE A 41 4.08 -22.52 0.39
N MET A 42 3.76 -21.99 -0.79
CA MET A 42 2.39 -21.91 -1.30
C MET A 42 2.25 -22.71 -2.60
N SER A 43 1.14 -23.42 -2.75
CA SER A 43 0.86 -24.17 -3.97
C SER A 43 0.43 -23.27 -5.15
N ARG A 44 -0.09 -22.08 -4.89
CA ARG A 44 -0.58 -21.12 -5.92
C ARG A 44 -0.34 -19.67 -5.50
N TYR A 45 -0.09 -18.83 -6.51
CA TYR A 45 -0.04 -17.38 -6.30
C TYR A 45 -1.45 -16.85 -5.96
N PRO A 46 -1.59 -16.00 -4.91
CA PRO A 46 -2.89 -15.63 -4.36
C PRO A 46 -3.73 -14.66 -5.21
N PHE A 47 -3.17 -14.15 -6.29
CA PHE A 47 -3.84 -13.16 -7.14
C PHE A 47 -3.88 -13.59 -8.60
N GLU A 48 -4.98 -13.24 -9.27
CA GLU A 48 -5.04 -13.19 -10.74
C GLU A 48 -4.48 -11.84 -11.25
N PRO A 49 -3.89 -11.80 -12.48
CA PRO A 49 -3.32 -10.56 -13.03
C PRO A 49 -4.31 -9.39 -13.07
N ILE A 50 -5.59 -9.66 -13.37
CA ILE A 50 -6.63 -8.63 -13.43
C ILE A 50 -6.91 -7.99 -12.05
N GLN A 51 -6.81 -8.77 -10.97
CA GLN A 51 -6.97 -8.29 -9.59
C GLN A 51 -5.81 -7.37 -9.18
N LEU A 52 -4.58 -7.72 -9.55
CA LEU A 52 -3.42 -6.84 -9.34
C LEU A 52 -3.52 -5.56 -10.14
N THR A 53 -4.14 -5.60 -11.32
CA THR A 53 -4.41 -4.41 -12.14
C THR A 53 -5.38 -3.48 -11.44
N LEU A 54 -6.48 -4.01 -10.88
CA LEU A 54 -7.44 -3.23 -10.08
C LEU A 54 -6.75 -2.51 -8.91
N ILE A 55 -6.03 -3.27 -8.07
CA ILE A 55 -5.33 -2.72 -6.92
C ILE A 55 -4.34 -1.65 -7.37
N SER A 56 -3.50 -1.96 -8.38
CA SER A 56 -2.46 -1.04 -8.84
C SER A 56 -3.02 0.23 -9.46
N SER A 57 -4.09 0.15 -10.23
CA SER A 57 -4.71 1.33 -10.85
C SER A 57 -5.30 2.25 -9.80
N CYS A 58 -6.09 1.72 -8.85
CA CYS A 58 -6.78 2.53 -7.85
C CYS A 58 -5.86 3.06 -6.75
N THR A 59 -4.78 2.33 -6.40
CA THR A 59 -3.97 2.70 -5.22
C THR A 59 -2.58 3.23 -5.56
N ILE A 60 -2.09 3.03 -6.80
CA ILE A 60 -0.74 3.41 -7.22
C ILE A 60 -0.77 4.28 -8.47
N GLY A 61 -1.22 3.74 -9.61
CA GLY A 61 -1.07 4.37 -10.92
C GLY A 61 -1.76 5.74 -11.01
N ILE A 62 -3.08 5.75 -10.88
CA ILE A 62 -3.87 6.98 -10.95
C ILE A 62 -3.48 7.96 -9.85
N PRO A 63 -3.41 7.55 -8.55
CA PRO A 63 -3.00 8.49 -7.50
C PRO A 63 -1.61 9.07 -7.70
N SER A 64 -0.62 8.26 -8.08
CA SER A 64 0.76 8.74 -8.27
C SER A 64 0.87 9.77 -9.39
N PHE A 65 0.09 9.60 -10.48
CA PHE A 65 0.01 10.57 -11.56
C PHE A 65 -0.51 11.93 -11.06
N PHE A 66 -1.64 11.95 -10.37
CA PHE A 66 -2.21 13.20 -9.85
C PHE A 66 -1.34 13.84 -8.76
N LEU A 67 -0.72 13.03 -7.89
CA LEU A 67 0.21 13.52 -6.88
C LEU A 67 1.51 14.10 -7.49
N ALA A 68 1.95 13.57 -8.65
CA ALA A 68 3.10 14.11 -9.36
C ALA A 68 2.84 15.50 -9.97
N LEU A 69 1.59 15.84 -10.27
CA LEU A 69 1.19 17.16 -10.77
C LEU A 69 1.03 18.22 -9.66
N GLU A 70 1.07 17.82 -8.39
CA GLU A 70 0.88 18.74 -7.28
C GLU A 70 2.11 19.64 -7.06
N ALA A 71 1.89 20.92 -6.83
CA ALA A 71 2.93 21.86 -6.42
C ALA A 71 3.27 21.66 -4.94
N ASN A 72 4.31 20.89 -4.64
CA ASN A 72 4.78 20.64 -3.28
C ASN A 72 6.22 21.13 -3.09
N HIS A 73 6.35 22.35 -2.60
CA HIS A 73 7.63 23.04 -2.37
C HIS A 73 8.17 22.83 -0.93
N ALA A 74 7.65 21.88 -0.16
CA ALA A 74 8.13 21.61 1.20
C ALA A 74 9.61 21.25 1.18
N ARG A 75 10.33 21.66 2.24
CA ARG A 75 11.76 21.36 2.38
C ARG A 75 11.98 19.85 2.37
N VAL A 76 12.87 19.38 1.50
CA VAL A 76 13.29 17.98 1.44
C VAL A 76 14.26 17.72 2.57
N GLU A 77 13.91 16.81 3.48
CA GLU A 77 14.76 16.44 4.62
C GLU A 77 15.16 14.97 4.55
N GLY A 78 16.43 14.69 4.89
CA GLY A 78 16.98 13.34 4.98
C GLY A 78 17.26 12.68 3.63
N ASN A 79 17.62 11.39 3.68
CA ASN A 79 17.96 10.60 2.50
C ASN A 79 16.69 10.15 1.77
N PHE A 80 16.65 10.34 0.46
CA PHE A 80 15.57 9.93 -0.42
C PHE A 80 15.16 8.46 -0.20
N LEU A 81 16.13 7.54 -0.27
CA LEU A 81 15.91 6.10 -0.17
C LEU A 81 15.32 5.71 1.19
N ILE A 82 15.85 6.26 2.28
CA ILE A 82 15.36 5.98 3.64
C ILE A 82 13.93 6.46 3.82
N ASN A 83 13.58 7.60 3.24
CA ASN A 83 12.23 8.14 3.30
C ASN A 83 11.23 7.29 2.50
N VAL A 84 11.62 6.85 1.30
CA VAL A 84 10.79 6.01 0.43
C VAL A 84 10.59 4.61 1.05
N LEU A 85 11.67 3.95 1.47
CA LEU A 85 11.62 2.65 2.14
C LEU A 85 10.82 2.69 3.44
N GLY A 86 11.04 3.72 4.26
CA GLY A 86 10.34 3.87 5.54
C GLY A 86 8.83 4.07 5.39
N ARG A 87 8.35 4.50 4.23
CA ARG A 87 6.92 4.59 3.91
C ARG A 87 6.39 3.31 3.26
N ALA A 88 7.20 2.65 2.44
CA ALA A 88 6.78 1.49 1.65
C ALA A 88 6.83 0.17 2.41
N LEU A 89 7.90 -0.07 3.19
CA LEU A 89 8.09 -1.36 3.88
C LEU A 89 6.94 -1.72 4.84
N PRO A 90 6.43 -0.82 5.70
CA PRO A 90 5.30 -1.14 6.57
C PRO A 90 4.06 -1.59 5.80
N GLY A 91 3.76 -0.92 4.68
CA GLY A 91 2.65 -1.29 3.81
C GLY A 91 2.84 -2.67 3.16
N ALA A 92 4.02 -2.91 2.61
CA ALA A 92 4.35 -4.20 1.98
C ALA A 92 4.28 -5.37 2.97
N LEU A 93 4.84 -5.21 4.17
CA LEU A 93 4.78 -6.22 5.23
C LEU A 93 3.35 -6.47 5.69
N CYS A 94 2.52 -5.42 5.78
CA CYS A 94 1.12 -5.55 6.13
C CYS A 94 0.35 -6.38 5.08
N VAL A 95 0.61 -6.17 3.79
CA VAL A 95 0.04 -6.99 2.70
C VAL A 95 0.46 -8.45 2.84
N VAL A 96 1.75 -8.72 3.04
CA VAL A 96 2.28 -10.09 3.19
C VAL A 96 1.61 -10.79 4.37
N LEU A 97 1.52 -10.12 5.53
CA LEU A 97 0.85 -10.69 6.71
C LEU A 97 -0.64 -10.95 6.47
N SER A 98 -1.32 -10.06 5.74
CA SER A 98 -2.72 -10.25 5.37
C SER A 98 -2.93 -11.52 4.52
N ILE A 99 -2.02 -11.77 3.59
CA ILE A 99 -2.07 -12.97 2.74
C ILE A 99 -1.75 -14.22 3.53
N LEU A 100 -0.75 -14.17 4.41
CA LEU A 100 -0.46 -15.29 5.34
C LEU A 100 -1.65 -15.58 6.23
N TYR A 101 -2.33 -14.55 6.74
CA TYR A 101 -3.57 -14.69 7.51
C TYR A 101 -4.65 -15.44 6.73
N VAL A 102 -4.88 -15.11 5.45
CA VAL A 102 -5.86 -15.83 4.60
C VAL A 102 -5.44 -17.28 4.40
N ASN A 103 -4.15 -17.54 4.13
CA ASN A 103 -3.65 -18.89 3.94
C ASN A 103 -3.80 -19.73 5.23
N ILE A 104 -3.46 -19.20 6.39
CA ILE A 104 -3.66 -19.88 7.67
C ILE A 104 -5.14 -20.15 7.92
N SER A 105 -5.99 -19.15 7.68
CA SER A 105 -7.45 -19.32 7.86
C SER A 105 -8.01 -20.40 6.93
N SER A 106 -7.46 -20.57 5.73
CA SER A 106 -7.91 -21.61 4.79
C SER A 106 -7.63 -23.03 5.28
N LEU A 107 -6.64 -23.24 6.15
CA LEU A 107 -6.35 -24.54 6.75
C LEU A 107 -7.45 -24.99 7.71
N PHE A 108 -8.13 -24.03 8.36
CA PHE A 108 -9.19 -24.32 9.32
C PHE A 108 -10.58 -24.36 8.69
N PHE A 109 -10.83 -23.62 7.61
CA PHE A 109 -12.17 -23.38 7.06
C PHE A 109 -12.41 -23.95 5.67
N GLN A 110 -11.52 -24.76 5.10
CA GLN A 110 -11.66 -25.39 3.78
C GLN A 110 -12.15 -24.42 2.69
N MET A 111 -11.40 -23.35 2.44
CA MET A 111 -11.78 -22.31 1.51
C MET A 111 -11.45 -22.67 0.07
N THR A 112 -12.30 -22.29 -0.88
CA THR A 112 -11.98 -22.42 -2.30
C THR A 112 -10.87 -21.44 -2.70
N PRO A 113 -10.01 -21.78 -3.67
CA PRO A 113 -8.95 -20.86 -4.13
C PRO A 113 -9.48 -19.51 -4.60
N ALA A 114 -10.66 -19.48 -5.23
CA ALA A 114 -11.30 -18.24 -5.67
C ALA A 114 -11.76 -17.35 -4.49
N ALA A 115 -12.27 -17.95 -3.41
CA ALA A 115 -12.62 -17.20 -2.21
C ALA A 115 -11.38 -16.65 -1.49
N MET A 116 -10.31 -17.44 -1.40
CA MET A 116 -9.02 -16.97 -0.86
C MET A 116 -8.48 -15.78 -1.65
N SER A 117 -8.52 -15.86 -2.99
CA SER A 117 -8.10 -14.78 -3.87
C SER A 117 -8.93 -13.50 -3.64
N ALA A 118 -10.26 -13.62 -3.56
CA ALA A 118 -11.13 -12.48 -3.27
C ALA A 118 -10.83 -11.84 -1.90
N MET A 119 -10.61 -12.63 -0.85
CA MET A 119 -10.21 -12.14 0.47
C MET A 119 -8.84 -11.43 0.40
N CYS A 120 -7.87 -12.00 -0.32
CA CYS A 120 -6.56 -11.38 -0.52
C CYS A 120 -6.66 -10.02 -1.23
N VAL A 121 -7.53 -9.90 -2.26
CA VAL A 121 -7.77 -8.62 -2.96
C VAL A 121 -8.32 -7.57 -2.02
N LEU A 122 -9.30 -7.90 -1.21
CA LEU A 122 -9.92 -6.97 -0.26
C LEU A 122 -8.92 -6.48 0.79
N LEU A 123 -8.16 -7.38 1.39
CA LEU A 123 -7.16 -7.05 2.42
C LEU A 123 -5.98 -6.27 1.83
N THR A 124 -5.49 -6.67 0.65
CA THR A 124 -4.39 -5.95 -0.03
C THR A 124 -4.83 -4.58 -0.49
N GLY A 125 -6.04 -4.46 -1.05
CA GLY A 125 -6.63 -3.18 -1.43
C GLY A 125 -6.77 -2.24 -0.24
N THR A 126 -7.29 -2.73 0.88
CA THR A 126 -7.39 -1.96 2.13
C THR A 126 -6.02 -1.51 2.63
N SER A 127 -5.04 -2.41 2.67
CA SER A 127 -3.66 -2.08 3.06
C SER A 127 -3.07 -0.99 2.17
N SER A 128 -3.25 -1.12 0.86
CA SER A 128 -2.73 -0.16 -0.14
C SER A 128 -3.44 1.19 -0.06
N LEU A 129 -4.75 1.22 0.21
CA LEU A 129 -5.50 2.46 0.46
C LEU A 129 -5.04 3.17 1.73
N ILE A 130 -4.70 2.44 2.80
CA ILE A 130 -4.12 3.05 4.01
C ILE A 130 -2.72 3.63 3.74
N VAL A 131 -1.92 2.98 2.91
CA VAL A 131 -0.63 3.56 2.45
C VAL A 131 -0.89 4.83 1.65
N LEU A 132 -1.84 4.83 0.71
CA LEU A 132 -2.23 6.01 -0.05
C LEU A 132 -2.70 7.14 0.87
N TYR A 133 -3.54 6.84 1.87
CA TYR A 133 -3.95 7.80 2.91
C TYR A 133 -2.74 8.47 3.56
N ARG A 134 -1.74 7.70 3.97
CA ARG A 134 -0.51 8.23 4.60
C ARG A 134 0.35 9.05 3.65
N VAL A 135 0.42 8.68 2.39
CA VAL A 135 1.14 9.44 1.36
C VAL A 135 0.43 10.77 1.06
N CYS A 136 -0.89 10.80 1.14
CA CYS A 136 -1.70 12.02 1.00
C CYS A 136 -1.65 12.95 2.22
N THR A 137 -1.21 12.48 3.38
CA THR A 137 -1.08 13.31 4.60
C THR A 137 0.14 14.25 4.52
N PRO A 138 0.03 15.54 4.91
CA PRO A 138 -1.16 16.25 5.35
C PRO A 138 -2.15 16.51 4.21
N PHE A 139 -3.46 16.41 4.52
CA PHE A 139 -4.49 16.54 3.50
C PHE A 139 -4.65 17.99 3.02
N THR A 140 -4.58 18.17 1.71
CA THR A 140 -5.09 19.33 1.01
C THR A 140 -6.43 18.96 0.35
N ARG A 141 -7.24 19.94 -0.08
CA ARG A 141 -8.52 19.67 -0.78
C ARG A 141 -8.31 18.74 -1.98
N LYS A 142 -7.22 18.94 -2.75
CA LYS A 142 -6.88 18.09 -3.91
C LYS A 142 -6.54 16.65 -3.50
N ARG A 143 -5.72 16.47 -2.46
CA ARG A 143 -5.34 15.13 -1.96
C ARG A 143 -6.51 14.37 -1.36
N LEU A 144 -7.40 15.08 -0.64
CA LEU A 144 -8.62 14.48 -0.12
C LEU A 144 -9.51 13.99 -1.27
N LEU A 145 -9.66 14.80 -2.32
CA LEU A 145 -10.43 14.42 -3.50
C LEU A 145 -9.82 13.20 -4.21
N ILE A 146 -8.49 13.17 -4.39
CA ILE A 146 -7.80 12.00 -4.98
C ILE A 146 -8.06 10.76 -4.13
N PHE A 147 -7.83 10.84 -2.81
CA PHE A 147 -8.02 9.69 -1.93
C PHE A 147 -9.47 9.21 -1.92
N SER A 148 -10.45 10.10 -1.77
CA SER A 148 -11.88 9.73 -1.73
C SER A 148 -12.36 9.17 -3.06
N SER A 149 -11.97 9.75 -4.19
CA SER A 149 -12.35 9.25 -5.52
C SER A 149 -11.75 7.88 -5.81
N MET A 150 -10.48 7.63 -5.43
CA MET A 150 -9.84 6.33 -5.61
C MET A 150 -10.43 5.25 -4.71
N THR A 151 -10.74 5.61 -3.47
CA THR A 151 -11.45 4.69 -2.54
C THR A 151 -12.84 4.35 -3.07
N ALA A 152 -13.59 5.35 -3.52
CA ALA A 152 -14.91 5.14 -4.12
C ALA A 152 -14.84 4.29 -5.38
N LEU A 153 -13.86 4.53 -6.26
CA LEU A 153 -13.64 3.75 -7.47
C LEU A 153 -13.32 2.28 -7.14
N PHE A 154 -12.43 2.06 -6.18
CA PHE A 154 -12.06 0.70 -5.74
C PHE A 154 -13.28 -0.06 -5.20
N VAL A 155 -14.06 0.57 -4.33
CA VAL A 155 -15.29 -0.02 -3.79
C VAL A 155 -16.32 -0.25 -4.90
N ALA A 156 -16.52 0.70 -5.81
CA ALA A 156 -17.43 0.56 -6.93
C ALA A 156 -17.05 -0.62 -7.84
N CYS A 157 -15.78 -0.79 -8.15
CA CYS A 157 -15.30 -1.93 -8.95
C CYS A 157 -15.59 -3.27 -8.27
N ILE A 158 -15.40 -3.37 -6.95
CA ILE A 158 -15.68 -4.60 -6.20
C ILE A 158 -17.18 -4.91 -6.16
N VAL A 159 -18.02 -3.89 -5.98
CA VAL A 159 -19.47 -4.07 -5.81
C VAL A 159 -20.18 -4.29 -7.15
N PHE A 160 -19.85 -3.49 -8.16
CA PHE A 160 -20.58 -3.48 -9.44
C PHE A 160 -19.94 -4.35 -10.52
N LEU A 161 -18.65 -4.65 -10.43
CA LEU A 161 -17.89 -5.35 -11.46
C LEU A 161 -17.15 -6.61 -10.95
N PRO A 162 -17.72 -7.39 -10.00
CA PRO A 162 -17.01 -8.53 -9.42
C PRO A 162 -16.63 -9.57 -10.48
N GLY A 163 -17.48 -9.78 -11.49
CA GLY A 163 -17.22 -10.73 -12.58
C GLY A 163 -16.02 -10.37 -13.45
N ILE A 164 -15.76 -9.07 -13.68
CA ILE A 164 -14.59 -8.63 -14.46
C ILE A 164 -13.30 -8.92 -13.72
N PHE A 165 -13.30 -8.76 -12.38
CA PHE A 165 -12.12 -8.96 -11.54
C PHE A 165 -12.04 -10.37 -10.93
N SER A 166 -12.79 -11.33 -11.47
CA SER A 166 -12.82 -12.72 -10.97
C SER A 166 -13.06 -12.81 -9.45
N LEU A 167 -13.89 -11.91 -8.91
CA LEU A 167 -14.22 -11.89 -7.49
C LEU A 167 -15.48 -12.73 -7.25
N VAL A 168 -15.39 -13.71 -6.36
CA VAL A 168 -16.52 -14.54 -5.96
C VAL A 168 -17.21 -13.97 -4.72
N ARG A 169 -18.48 -14.28 -4.56
CA ARG A 169 -19.22 -13.93 -3.34
C ARG A 169 -18.66 -14.72 -2.16
N LEU A 170 -18.31 -14.00 -1.12
CA LEU A 170 -17.81 -14.59 0.10
C LEU A 170 -18.95 -15.18 0.94
N SER A 171 -18.72 -16.34 1.54
CA SER A 171 -19.60 -16.91 2.57
C SER A 171 -19.61 -16.03 3.81
N TYR A 172 -20.62 -16.16 4.66
CA TYR A 172 -20.73 -15.36 5.90
C TYR A 172 -19.46 -15.44 6.77
N MET A 173 -18.91 -16.64 6.97
CA MET A 173 -17.64 -16.82 7.70
C MET A 173 -16.46 -16.09 7.05
N GLN A 174 -16.31 -16.22 5.73
CA GLN A 174 -15.26 -15.56 4.97
C GLN A 174 -15.40 -14.03 5.04
N PHE A 175 -16.62 -13.54 5.00
CA PHE A 175 -16.91 -12.11 5.16
C PHE A 175 -16.50 -11.59 6.55
N VAL A 176 -16.84 -12.32 7.62
CA VAL A 176 -16.45 -11.98 9.00
C VAL A 176 -14.94 -11.99 9.16
N LEU A 177 -14.25 -13.02 8.65
CA LEU A 177 -12.79 -13.12 8.68
C LEU A 177 -12.13 -11.97 7.91
N THR A 178 -12.65 -11.64 6.72
CA THR A 178 -12.14 -10.52 5.93
C THR A 178 -12.32 -9.19 6.67
N GLY A 179 -13.50 -8.97 7.25
CA GLY A 179 -13.80 -7.79 8.06
C GLY A 179 -12.88 -7.64 9.27
N ALA A 180 -12.64 -8.75 10.00
CA ALA A 180 -11.68 -8.78 11.11
C ALA A 180 -10.24 -8.44 10.65
N GLY A 181 -9.82 -9.02 9.52
CA GLY A 181 -8.54 -8.70 8.91
C GLY A 181 -8.42 -7.23 8.52
N MET A 182 -9.43 -6.67 7.85
CA MET A 182 -9.47 -5.24 7.49
C MET A 182 -9.39 -4.33 8.72
N ALA A 183 -10.09 -4.65 9.81
CA ALA A 183 -10.05 -3.90 11.06
C ALA A 183 -8.67 -3.97 11.74
N ALA A 184 -7.95 -5.07 11.61
CA ALA A 184 -6.61 -5.25 12.16
C ALA A 184 -5.52 -4.49 11.38
N ILE A 185 -5.68 -4.26 10.07
CA ILE A 185 -4.68 -3.64 9.19
C ILE A 185 -4.16 -2.29 9.72
N PRO A 186 -4.99 -1.32 10.15
CA PRO A 186 -4.48 -0.04 10.66
C PRO A 186 -3.55 -0.21 11.86
N PHE A 187 -3.88 -1.10 12.79
CA PHE A 187 -3.08 -1.36 13.99
C PHE A 187 -1.74 -2.01 13.65
N VAL A 188 -1.76 -3.03 12.81
CA VAL A 188 -0.55 -3.71 12.33
C VAL A 188 0.35 -2.74 11.57
N MET A 189 -0.22 -1.91 10.72
CA MET A 189 0.52 -0.91 9.95
C MET A 189 1.13 0.15 10.87
N ASP A 190 0.40 0.64 11.88
CA ASP A 190 0.92 1.57 12.89
C ASP A 190 2.06 0.98 13.69
N PHE A 191 1.96 -0.29 14.08
CA PHE A 191 3.04 -1.00 14.76
C PHE A 191 4.33 -0.98 13.93
N PHE A 192 4.27 -1.35 12.64
CA PHE A 192 5.45 -1.33 11.76
C PHE A 192 6.01 0.07 11.53
N PHE A 193 5.16 1.09 11.42
CA PHE A 193 5.62 2.48 11.31
C PHE A 193 6.35 2.95 12.56
N ARG A 194 5.81 2.66 13.75
CA ARG A 194 6.47 3.01 15.03
C ARG A 194 7.79 2.29 15.20
N PHE A 195 7.84 1.01 14.82
CA PHE A 195 9.05 0.20 14.85
C PHE A 195 10.13 0.78 13.91
N GLY A 196 9.77 1.07 12.66
CA GLY A 196 10.68 1.67 11.68
C GLY A 196 11.22 3.05 12.12
N ASN A 197 10.38 3.89 12.75
CA ASN A 197 10.81 5.18 13.27
C ASN A 197 11.78 5.07 14.45
N ARG A 198 11.64 4.05 15.31
CA ARG A 198 12.60 3.78 16.41
C ARG A 198 14.00 3.45 15.87
N PHE A 199 14.08 2.68 14.78
CA PHE A 199 15.36 2.39 14.11
C PHE A 199 16.00 3.64 13.53
N LYS A 200 15.24 4.50 12.84
CA LYS A 200 15.74 5.78 12.30
C LYS A 200 16.26 6.71 13.40
N LEU A 201 15.60 6.75 14.53
CA LEU A 201 16.03 7.57 15.69
C LEU A 201 17.35 7.06 16.26
N LYS A 202 17.49 5.75 16.41
CA LYS A 202 18.71 5.11 16.92
C LYS A 202 19.91 5.34 16.00
N GLU A 203 19.69 5.27 14.67
CA GLU A 203 20.74 5.53 13.68
C GLU A 203 21.18 7.01 13.66
N ARG A 204 20.26 7.95 13.87
CA ARG A 204 20.59 9.38 14.04
C ARG A 204 21.41 9.64 15.30
N LEU A 205 21.06 9.04 16.42
CA LEU A 205 21.80 9.18 17.69
C LEU A 205 23.21 8.61 17.58
N LEU A 206 23.41 7.51 16.88
CA LEU A 206 24.75 6.92 16.65
C LEU A 206 25.63 7.76 15.71
N LYS A 207 25.02 8.58 14.82
CA LYS A 207 25.76 9.50 13.93
C LYS A 207 26.12 10.84 14.59
N VAL A 208 25.42 11.23 15.64
CA VAL A 208 25.71 12.48 16.41
C VAL A 208 26.77 12.23 17.50
N GLY A 209 26.97 10.95 17.88
CA GLY A 209 27.98 10.55 18.89
C GLY A 209 29.37 10.22 18.32
N LYS A 210 29.57 10.45 17.00
CA LYS A 210 30.87 10.42 16.31
C LYS A 210 31.23 11.81 15.80
#